data_118fd1da777185c52d6412adea43728a
#
_entry.id   118fd1da777185c52d6412adea43728a
#
_cell.length_a   1.000
_cell.length_b   1.000
_cell.length_c   1.000
_cell.angle_alpha   90.00
_cell.angle_beta   90.00
_cell.angle_gamma   90.00
#
_symmetry.space_group_name_H-M   'P 1'
#
loop_
_entity.id
_entity.type
_entity.pdbx_description
1 polymer ?
#
loop_
_entity_poly.entity_id
_entity_poly.type
_entity_poly.pdbx_seq_one_letter_code
_entity_poly.pdbx_strand_id
1 'polypeptide(L)'
;FRAKADGEYTELKSGETTPAYSFGEDGTVTVSIDAVSDGDYLVNKFDDADKVTSYTIKLIKTDASVKDVHLTELKSDYGDLYPAFDPSLLSYNIVIANDAEFPTVYFKAADGCTVTIGSDAATAGEDGYYSLVTKSGNTTVTISNGTLSESYTVKATKRSKYDVPDKVVDYLCINSQYTNVSFGVGPEQTLAGTIKSLGNFGGYITYYYDDPITDDPSNPYGLDFYAYGNSFVSGGSAAESGHVYVSEDGKTCYALAGSEHFE
;
A
#
# COMPACT_ATOMS: atom_id res chain seq x y z
N PHE A 1 -14.69 2.01 -22.66
CA PHE A 1 -15.72 2.54 -21.75
C PHE A 1 -16.54 3.65 -22.43
N ARG A 2 -17.66 3.99 -21.85
CA ARG A 2 -18.51 5.11 -22.28
C ARG A 2 -18.91 5.94 -21.05
N ALA A 3 -19.12 7.25 -21.23
CA ALA A 3 -19.49 8.14 -20.15
C ALA A 3 -20.60 9.11 -20.56
N LYS A 4 -21.44 9.52 -19.59
CA LYS A 4 -22.42 10.61 -19.72
C LYS A 4 -22.65 11.33 -18.40
N ALA A 5 -22.98 12.60 -18.46
CA ALA A 5 -23.59 13.33 -17.33
C ALA A 5 -25.10 13.50 -17.57
N ASP A 6 -25.45 13.92 -18.78
CA ASP A 6 -26.81 14.07 -19.27
C ASP A 6 -26.89 13.53 -20.70
N GLY A 7 -28.10 13.16 -21.16
CA GLY A 7 -28.33 12.75 -22.54
C GLY A 7 -27.72 11.39 -22.89
N GLU A 8 -27.02 11.31 -24.01
CA GLU A 8 -26.49 10.08 -24.57
C GLU A 8 -25.06 9.81 -24.08
N TYR A 9 -24.68 8.53 -24.08
CA TYR A 9 -23.33 8.13 -23.78
C TYR A 9 -22.36 8.48 -24.91
N THR A 10 -21.18 8.94 -24.54
CA THR A 10 -20.02 9.10 -25.43
C THR A 10 -19.06 7.95 -25.20
N GLU A 11 -18.75 7.18 -26.25
CA GLU A 11 -17.71 6.15 -26.19
C GLU A 11 -16.31 6.78 -26.17
N LEU A 12 -15.43 6.24 -25.33
CA LEU A 12 -14.08 6.74 -25.09
C LEU A 12 -13.10 5.57 -25.09
N LYS A 13 -11.92 5.81 -25.63
CA LYS A 13 -10.76 4.91 -25.54
C LYS A 13 -9.84 5.33 -24.40
N SER A 14 -8.94 4.45 -24.04
CA SER A 14 -7.90 4.77 -23.04
C SER A 14 -7.08 5.97 -23.50
N GLY A 15 -6.93 6.97 -22.63
CA GLY A 15 -6.23 8.22 -22.91
C GLY A 15 -7.06 9.33 -23.56
N GLU A 16 -8.32 9.07 -23.94
CA GLU A 16 -9.22 10.10 -24.42
C GLU A 16 -9.90 10.83 -23.25
N THR A 17 -10.29 12.07 -23.51
CA THR A 17 -10.94 12.95 -22.53
C THR A 17 -12.44 12.97 -22.76
N THR A 18 -13.24 12.96 -21.68
CA THR A 18 -14.69 13.13 -21.76
C THR A 18 -15.05 14.49 -22.37
N PRO A 19 -16.24 14.63 -22.98
CA PRO A 19 -16.78 15.94 -23.27
C PRO A 19 -16.86 16.82 -22.01
N ALA A 20 -16.88 18.12 -22.19
CA ALA A 20 -17.12 19.04 -21.07
C ALA A 20 -18.57 18.87 -20.59
N TYR A 21 -18.74 18.70 -19.29
CA TYR A 21 -20.04 18.63 -18.64
C TYR A 21 -20.37 19.93 -17.93
N SER A 22 -21.64 20.36 -17.98
CA SER A 22 -22.10 21.53 -17.24
C SER A 22 -22.54 21.16 -15.85
N PHE A 23 -22.15 21.96 -14.86
CA PHE A 23 -22.65 21.82 -13.49
C PHE A 23 -24.09 22.34 -13.40
N GLY A 24 -24.92 21.64 -12.64
CA GLY A 24 -26.26 22.10 -12.28
C GLY A 24 -26.23 23.37 -11.40
N GLU A 25 -27.41 23.93 -11.13
CA GLU A 25 -27.56 25.10 -10.26
C GLU A 25 -27.08 24.86 -8.83
N ASP A 26 -27.10 23.60 -8.39
CA ASP A 26 -26.57 23.16 -7.09
C ASP A 26 -25.03 23.01 -7.07
N GLY A 27 -24.36 23.38 -8.18
CA GLY A 27 -22.91 23.24 -8.31
C GLY A 27 -22.42 21.79 -8.41
N THR A 28 -23.30 20.83 -8.74
CA THR A 28 -22.91 19.43 -8.89
C THR A 28 -23.15 18.92 -10.30
N VAL A 29 -22.42 17.89 -10.69
CA VAL A 29 -22.70 17.06 -11.86
C VAL A 29 -22.42 15.60 -11.56
N THR A 30 -23.32 14.72 -11.96
CA THR A 30 -23.15 13.28 -11.78
C THR A 30 -22.82 12.65 -13.13
N VAL A 31 -21.67 11.99 -13.18
CA VAL A 31 -21.19 11.31 -14.39
C VAL A 31 -21.34 9.80 -14.20
N SER A 32 -22.06 9.17 -15.12
CA SER A 32 -22.13 7.70 -15.20
C SER A 32 -21.09 7.20 -16.19
N ILE A 33 -20.35 6.18 -15.81
CA ILE A 33 -19.33 5.54 -16.63
C ILE A 33 -19.65 4.05 -16.69
N ASP A 34 -19.75 3.52 -17.88
CA ASP A 34 -19.87 2.09 -18.12
C ASP A 34 -18.58 1.56 -18.72
N ALA A 35 -18.10 0.44 -18.19
CA ALA A 35 -16.92 -0.25 -18.67
C ALA A 35 -17.24 -1.70 -19.03
N VAL A 36 -16.66 -2.19 -20.11
CA VAL A 36 -16.69 -3.59 -20.54
C VAL A 36 -15.27 -4.07 -20.85
N SER A 37 -15.04 -5.37 -20.81
CA SER A 37 -13.76 -5.92 -21.26
C SER A 37 -13.60 -5.75 -22.77
N ASP A 38 -12.37 -5.72 -23.27
CA ASP A 38 -12.11 -5.60 -24.71
C ASP A 38 -12.74 -6.75 -25.50
N GLY A 39 -12.74 -7.96 -24.95
CA GLY A 39 -13.34 -9.13 -25.58
C GLY A 39 -14.86 -9.04 -25.69
N ASP A 40 -15.53 -8.63 -24.63
CA ASP A 40 -16.99 -8.45 -24.61
C ASP A 40 -17.41 -7.27 -25.48
N TYR A 41 -16.60 -6.20 -25.53
CA TYR A 41 -16.86 -5.05 -26.41
C TYR A 41 -16.82 -5.41 -27.90
N LEU A 42 -15.88 -6.27 -28.30
CA LEU A 42 -15.78 -6.73 -29.69
C LEU A 42 -16.99 -7.56 -30.14
N VAL A 43 -17.66 -8.24 -29.21
CA VAL A 43 -18.81 -9.11 -29.51
C VAL A 43 -20.14 -8.35 -29.38
N ASN A 44 -20.38 -7.70 -28.26
CA ASN A 44 -21.69 -7.15 -27.89
C ASN A 44 -21.65 -5.65 -27.53
N LYS A 45 -20.49 -4.99 -27.58
CA LYS A 45 -20.29 -3.63 -27.08
C LYS A 45 -20.83 -3.48 -25.64
N PHE A 46 -21.84 -2.63 -25.46
CA PHE A 46 -22.51 -2.37 -24.18
C PHE A 46 -23.93 -2.96 -24.10
N ASP A 47 -24.26 -3.84 -25.00
CA ASP A 47 -25.67 -4.34 -25.15
C ASP A 47 -25.96 -5.50 -24.17
N ASP A 48 -24.92 -6.14 -23.63
CA ASP A 48 -25.05 -7.18 -22.60
C ASP A 48 -24.81 -6.56 -21.20
N ALA A 49 -25.90 -6.31 -20.48
CA ALA A 49 -25.88 -5.67 -19.17
C ALA A 49 -25.11 -6.47 -18.12
N ASP A 50 -25.04 -7.80 -18.25
CA ASP A 50 -24.32 -8.67 -17.29
C ASP A 50 -22.79 -8.55 -17.45
N LYS A 51 -22.33 -7.96 -18.53
CA LYS A 51 -20.92 -7.71 -18.84
C LYS A 51 -20.49 -6.27 -18.64
N VAL A 52 -21.41 -5.38 -18.31
CA VAL A 52 -21.15 -3.96 -18.09
C VAL A 52 -20.94 -3.70 -16.59
N THR A 53 -19.81 -3.10 -16.24
CA THR A 53 -19.60 -2.55 -14.91
C THR A 53 -19.85 -1.05 -14.93
N SER A 54 -20.82 -0.60 -14.15
CA SER A 54 -21.22 0.82 -14.09
C SER A 54 -20.66 1.50 -12.86
N TYR A 55 -20.10 2.69 -13.05
CA TYR A 55 -19.60 3.58 -12.01
C TYR A 55 -20.37 4.90 -12.05
N THR A 56 -20.57 5.50 -10.87
CA THR A 56 -21.15 6.83 -10.73
C THR A 56 -20.17 7.74 -10.02
N ILE A 57 -19.80 8.85 -10.65
CA ILE A 57 -18.92 9.85 -10.10
C ILE A 57 -19.71 11.15 -9.92
N LYS A 58 -19.82 11.64 -8.69
CA LYS A 58 -20.40 12.95 -8.40
C LYS A 58 -19.26 13.97 -8.33
N LEU A 59 -19.23 14.90 -9.28
CA LEU A 59 -18.34 16.06 -9.25
C LEU A 59 -19.04 17.23 -8.56
N ILE A 60 -18.35 17.92 -7.70
CA ILE A 60 -18.85 19.09 -6.98
C ILE A 60 -17.97 20.26 -7.38
N LYS A 61 -18.60 21.33 -7.90
CA LYS A 61 -17.90 22.58 -8.16
C LYS A 61 -17.52 23.21 -6.84
N THR A 62 -16.23 23.26 -6.55
CA THR A 62 -15.73 24.01 -5.42
C THR A 62 -15.60 25.49 -5.81
N ASP A 63 -16.00 26.40 -4.92
CA ASP A 63 -15.69 27.79 -5.06
C ASP A 63 -14.16 27.96 -5.05
N ALA A 64 -13.63 28.83 -5.90
CA ALA A 64 -12.19 29.15 -5.89
C ALA A 64 -11.72 29.72 -4.53
N SER A 65 -12.66 30.11 -3.67
CA SER A 65 -12.41 30.50 -2.27
C SER A 65 -12.32 29.31 -1.31
N VAL A 66 -12.72 28.09 -1.72
CA VAL A 66 -12.59 26.89 -0.89
C VAL A 66 -11.12 26.49 -0.87
N LYS A 67 -10.49 26.70 0.28
CA LYS A 67 -9.10 26.28 0.49
C LYS A 67 -8.99 24.76 0.41
N ASP A 68 -7.92 24.28 -0.21
CA ASP A 68 -7.60 22.88 -0.25
C ASP A 68 -7.47 22.32 1.18
N VAL A 69 -7.96 21.11 1.36
CA VAL A 69 -7.94 20.41 2.65
C VAL A 69 -7.03 19.21 2.50
N HIS A 70 -5.77 19.36 2.88
CA HIS A 70 -4.78 18.30 2.82
C HIS A 70 -3.65 18.52 3.82
N LEU A 71 -2.88 17.47 4.08
CA LEU A 71 -1.58 17.61 4.72
C LEU A 71 -0.57 18.16 3.72
N THR A 72 0.24 19.12 4.15
CA THR A 72 1.35 19.64 3.35
C THR A 72 2.66 18.95 3.67
N GLU A 73 2.78 18.41 4.87
CA GLU A 73 3.93 17.64 5.34
C GLU A 73 3.48 16.53 6.29
N LEU A 74 4.16 15.39 6.24
CA LEU A 74 4.04 14.31 7.21
C LEU A 74 5.40 13.63 7.34
N LYS A 75 5.91 13.49 8.56
CA LYS A 75 7.18 12.82 8.87
C LYS A 75 7.11 12.13 10.22
N SER A 76 7.99 11.17 10.44
CA SER A 76 8.18 10.46 11.70
C SER A 76 9.55 10.78 12.28
N ASP A 77 9.69 10.75 13.60
CA ASP A 77 10.98 10.86 14.29
C ASP A 77 11.74 9.53 14.29
N TYR A 78 11.04 8.42 14.09
CA TYR A 78 11.61 7.09 14.01
C TYR A 78 10.80 6.19 13.07
N GLY A 79 11.50 5.45 12.22
CA GLY A 79 10.88 4.60 11.21
C GLY A 79 10.35 5.38 10.00
N ASP A 80 10.47 4.77 8.84
CA ASP A 80 10.05 5.37 7.58
C ASP A 80 8.54 5.28 7.38
N LEU A 81 7.97 6.32 6.79
CA LEU A 81 6.60 6.29 6.29
C LEU A 81 6.53 5.42 5.02
N TYR A 82 5.55 4.52 5.01
CA TYR A 82 5.24 3.75 3.82
C TYR A 82 3.74 3.83 3.48
N PRO A 83 3.39 4.25 2.26
CA PRO A 83 4.28 4.84 1.24
C PRO A 83 4.94 6.14 1.74
N ALA A 84 5.97 6.63 1.00
CA ALA A 84 6.50 7.97 1.24
C ALA A 84 5.39 9.01 1.16
N PHE A 85 5.53 10.11 1.88
CA PHE A 85 4.48 11.12 1.95
C PHE A 85 4.13 11.68 0.55
N ASP A 86 2.85 11.63 0.24
CA ASP A 86 2.20 12.26 -0.88
C ASP A 86 0.83 12.78 -0.38
N PRO A 87 0.52 14.07 -0.51
CA PRO A 87 -0.72 14.66 0.02
C PRO A 87 -2.01 14.02 -0.54
N SER A 88 -1.94 13.33 -1.66
CA SER A 88 -3.08 12.60 -2.25
C SER A 88 -3.32 11.23 -1.62
N LEU A 89 -2.37 10.71 -0.86
CA LEU A 89 -2.48 9.42 -0.17
C LEU A 89 -2.97 9.61 1.25
N LEU A 90 -3.98 8.85 1.63
CA LEU A 90 -4.68 9.02 2.90
C LEU A 90 -4.30 7.98 3.97
N SER A 91 -3.40 7.06 3.65
CA SER A 91 -3.04 5.98 4.57
C SER A 91 -1.54 5.70 4.52
N TYR A 92 -0.93 5.67 5.70
CA TYR A 92 0.50 5.47 5.90
C TYR A 92 0.76 4.42 6.96
N ASN A 93 1.79 3.61 6.75
CA ASN A 93 2.29 2.66 7.73
C ASN A 93 3.69 3.06 8.18
N ILE A 94 4.00 2.80 9.44
CA ILE A 94 5.34 2.86 10.01
C ILE A 94 5.61 1.50 10.63
N VAL A 95 6.68 0.85 10.21
CA VAL A 95 7.11 -0.44 10.79
C VAL A 95 8.33 -0.19 11.65
N ILE A 96 8.24 -0.59 12.91
CA ILE A 96 9.28 -0.36 13.92
C ILE A 96 9.75 -1.68 14.53
N ALA A 97 10.93 -1.67 15.13
CA ALA A 97 11.45 -2.81 15.86
C ALA A 97 10.53 -3.23 17.01
N ASN A 98 10.59 -4.49 17.41
CA ASN A 98 9.67 -5.04 18.41
C ASN A 98 9.80 -4.34 19.78
N ASP A 99 10.99 -3.96 20.16
CA ASP A 99 11.36 -3.32 21.44
C ASP A 99 11.37 -1.79 21.37
N ALA A 100 11.24 -1.20 20.16
CA ALA A 100 11.23 0.26 20.00
C ALA A 100 9.96 0.88 20.63
N GLU A 101 10.09 2.11 21.10
CA GLU A 101 8.94 2.93 21.46
C GLU A 101 8.16 3.35 20.20
N PHE A 102 6.89 3.66 20.38
CA PHE A 102 6.08 4.15 19.28
C PHE A 102 6.53 5.55 18.86
N PRO A 103 6.76 5.79 17.55
CA PRO A 103 7.25 7.06 17.08
C PRO A 103 6.23 8.20 17.22
N THR A 104 6.77 9.42 17.29
CA THR A 104 5.97 10.63 17.11
C THR A 104 5.95 10.99 15.63
N VAL A 105 4.76 11.20 15.09
CA VAL A 105 4.60 11.79 13.77
C VAL A 105 4.35 13.29 13.88
N TYR A 106 4.97 14.05 12.99
CA TYR A 106 4.84 15.49 12.84
C TYR A 106 4.22 15.79 11.50
N PHE A 107 3.27 16.71 11.48
CA PHE A 107 2.58 17.04 10.23
C PHE A 107 2.13 18.49 10.19
N LYS A 108 1.97 19.02 8.99
CA LYS A 108 1.38 20.33 8.73
C LYS A 108 0.14 20.19 7.87
N ALA A 109 -0.86 20.99 8.14
CA ALA A 109 -2.06 21.12 7.33
C ALA A 109 -1.98 22.35 6.41
N ALA A 110 -2.76 22.34 5.35
CA ALA A 110 -2.94 23.51 4.49
C ALA A 110 -3.48 24.69 5.29
N ASP A 111 -3.13 25.90 4.85
CA ASP A 111 -3.47 27.15 5.53
C ASP A 111 -4.98 27.31 5.74
N GLY A 112 -5.37 27.70 6.96
CA GLY A 112 -6.74 27.96 7.33
C GLY A 112 -7.56 26.69 7.61
N CYS A 113 -6.91 25.54 7.69
CA CYS A 113 -7.52 24.30 8.15
C CYS A 113 -7.40 24.15 9.66
N THR A 114 -8.39 23.53 10.26
CA THR A 114 -8.39 22.99 11.63
C THR A 114 -8.01 21.51 11.59
N VAL A 115 -7.40 21.03 12.67
CA VAL A 115 -6.97 19.65 12.80
C VAL A 115 -7.60 19.02 14.02
N THR A 116 -8.06 17.78 13.86
CA THR A 116 -8.46 16.91 14.97
C THR A 116 -7.68 15.60 14.92
N ILE A 117 -7.31 15.07 16.09
CA ILE A 117 -6.67 13.77 16.26
C ILE A 117 -7.66 12.86 16.99
N GLY A 118 -8.19 11.87 16.27
CA GLY A 118 -9.35 11.15 16.76
C GLY A 118 -10.56 12.09 16.90
N SER A 119 -11.01 12.32 18.14
CA SER A 119 -12.11 13.26 18.46
C SER A 119 -11.63 14.62 18.99
N ASP A 120 -10.34 14.78 19.26
CA ASP A 120 -9.82 15.92 20.00
C ASP A 120 -9.24 16.98 19.05
N ALA A 121 -9.59 18.25 19.28
CA ALA A 121 -8.99 19.35 18.55
C ALA A 121 -7.50 19.46 18.87
N ALA A 122 -6.68 19.55 17.83
CA ALA A 122 -5.24 19.68 17.95
C ALA A 122 -4.78 21.13 17.76
N THR A 123 -3.66 21.48 18.40
CA THR A 123 -3.02 22.78 18.25
C THR A 123 -1.60 22.59 17.75
N ALA A 124 -1.20 23.35 16.74
CA ALA A 124 0.16 23.34 16.26
C ALA A 124 1.13 23.97 17.25
N GLY A 125 2.36 23.48 17.28
CA GLY A 125 3.47 24.11 17.98
C GLY A 125 3.88 25.45 17.35
N GLU A 126 4.87 26.12 17.96
CA GLU A 126 5.42 27.39 17.47
C GLU A 126 6.06 27.27 16.07
N ASP A 127 6.52 26.07 15.71
CA ASP A 127 7.08 25.73 14.39
C ASP A 127 6.03 25.41 13.32
N GLY A 128 4.74 25.48 13.70
CA GLY A 128 3.60 25.17 12.83
C GLY A 128 3.33 23.67 12.62
N TYR A 129 4.07 22.79 13.30
CA TYR A 129 3.78 21.36 13.27
C TYR A 129 2.78 20.94 14.35
N TYR A 130 1.87 20.09 13.97
CA TYR A 130 1.13 19.24 14.88
C TYR A 130 1.96 18.00 15.19
N SER A 131 1.82 17.43 16.36
CA SER A 131 2.50 16.21 16.74
C SER A 131 1.54 15.19 17.35
N LEU A 132 1.83 13.92 17.12
CA LEU A 132 1.06 12.80 17.60
C LEU A 132 1.99 11.64 17.92
N VAL A 133 2.00 11.18 19.16
CA VAL A 133 2.63 9.89 19.51
C VAL A 133 1.73 8.78 18.97
N THR A 134 2.26 7.97 18.07
CA THR A 134 1.53 6.83 17.50
C THR A 134 1.31 5.74 18.55
N LYS A 135 0.50 4.78 18.23
CA LYS A 135 0.22 3.60 19.07
C LYS A 135 -0.02 2.39 18.19
N SER A 136 -0.14 1.22 18.79
CA SER A 136 -0.56 0.03 18.05
C SER A 136 -1.90 0.26 17.36
N GLY A 137 -1.94 0.00 16.05
CA GLY A 137 -3.14 0.19 15.23
C GLY A 137 -3.23 1.57 14.59
N ASN A 138 -4.40 1.89 14.08
CA ASN A 138 -4.65 3.11 13.32
C ASN A 138 -4.82 4.32 14.22
N THR A 139 -4.24 5.44 13.82
CA THR A 139 -4.57 6.76 14.34
C THR A 139 -5.04 7.64 13.20
N THR A 140 -6.17 8.30 13.38
CA THR A 140 -6.79 9.15 12.37
C THR A 140 -6.55 10.62 12.70
N VAL A 141 -6.06 11.35 11.72
CA VAL A 141 -5.94 12.81 11.72
C VAL A 141 -6.93 13.36 10.71
N THR A 142 -7.85 14.19 11.15
CA THR A 142 -8.84 14.82 10.28
C THR A 142 -8.54 16.32 10.15
N ILE A 143 -8.53 16.79 8.92
CA ILE A 143 -8.28 18.17 8.56
C ILE A 143 -9.56 18.73 7.97
N SER A 144 -9.95 19.93 8.38
CA SER A 144 -11.18 20.58 7.92
C SER A 144 -11.01 22.08 7.77
N ASN A 145 -11.62 22.64 6.74
CA ASN A 145 -11.78 24.09 6.59
C ASN A 145 -13.20 24.58 6.94
N GLY A 146 -14.00 23.71 7.57
CA GLY A 146 -15.40 23.99 7.92
C GLY A 146 -16.40 23.61 6.83
N THR A 147 -15.99 23.47 5.58
CA THR A 147 -16.83 23.04 4.45
C THR A 147 -16.45 21.65 3.96
N LEU A 148 -15.17 21.44 3.81
CA LEU A 148 -14.59 20.15 3.40
C LEU A 148 -13.79 19.56 4.56
N SER A 149 -13.63 18.25 4.55
CA SER A 149 -12.76 17.54 5.47
C SER A 149 -12.10 16.36 4.78
N GLU A 150 -10.85 16.08 5.16
CA GLU A 150 -10.06 14.94 4.72
C GLU A 150 -9.47 14.21 5.92
N SER A 151 -9.41 12.89 5.86
CA SER A 151 -8.91 12.08 6.97
C SER A 151 -7.75 11.23 6.55
N TYR A 152 -6.64 11.39 7.25
CA TYR A 152 -5.42 10.61 7.08
C TYR A 152 -5.30 9.57 8.18
N THR A 153 -4.88 8.39 7.82
CA THR A 153 -4.64 7.30 8.77
C THR A 153 -3.15 6.99 8.84
N VAL A 154 -2.59 7.02 10.02
CA VAL A 154 -1.23 6.56 10.29
C VAL A 154 -1.31 5.33 11.17
N LYS A 155 -0.71 4.24 10.71
CA LYS A 155 -0.63 2.98 11.43
C LYS A 155 0.81 2.69 11.82
N ALA A 156 1.09 2.56 13.12
CA ALA A 156 2.38 2.05 13.58
C ALA A 156 2.24 0.57 13.94
N THR A 157 3.19 -0.24 13.46
CA THR A 157 3.19 -1.69 13.67
C THR A 157 4.58 -2.12 14.11
N LYS A 158 4.66 -2.81 15.25
CA LYS A 158 5.89 -3.46 15.69
C LYS A 158 6.13 -4.74 14.90
N ARG A 159 7.38 -4.96 14.49
CA ARG A 159 7.82 -6.22 13.89
C ARG A 159 7.60 -7.40 14.85
N SER A 160 7.76 -8.60 14.37
CA SER A 160 7.85 -9.79 15.23
C SER A 160 9.04 -9.64 16.19
N LYS A 161 8.96 -10.27 17.36
CA LYS A 161 10.09 -10.41 18.27
C LYS A 161 11.22 -11.29 17.73
N TYR A 162 10.96 -12.01 16.65
CA TYR A 162 11.96 -12.79 15.94
C TYR A 162 12.63 -11.90 14.90
N ASP A 163 13.89 -12.12 14.64
CA ASP A 163 14.62 -11.44 13.60
C ASP A 163 13.97 -11.71 12.25
N VAL A 164 13.58 -10.65 11.59
CA VAL A 164 12.92 -10.66 10.29
C VAL A 164 13.59 -9.61 9.40
N PRO A 165 13.53 -9.76 8.08
CA PRO A 165 14.03 -8.75 7.15
C PRO A 165 13.44 -7.37 7.43
N ASP A 166 14.19 -6.33 7.11
CA ASP A 166 13.72 -4.95 7.28
C ASP A 166 12.68 -4.56 6.25
N LYS A 167 12.88 -4.99 5.02
CA LYS A 167 11.96 -4.72 3.92
C LYS A 167 12.09 -5.71 2.77
N VAL A 168 11.05 -5.78 1.94
CA VAL A 168 11.13 -6.36 0.60
C VAL A 168 11.61 -5.26 -0.34
N VAL A 169 12.66 -5.53 -1.11
CA VAL A 169 13.24 -4.57 -2.07
C VAL A 169 12.92 -4.89 -3.52
N ASP A 170 12.67 -6.16 -3.82
CA ASP A 170 12.32 -6.58 -5.17
C ASP A 170 11.54 -7.90 -5.14
N TYR A 171 10.70 -8.13 -6.13
CA TYR A 171 9.97 -9.38 -6.28
C TYR A 171 9.45 -9.57 -7.71
N LEU A 172 9.24 -10.82 -8.06
CA LEU A 172 8.52 -11.20 -9.27
C LEU A 172 7.57 -12.36 -8.95
N CYS A 173 6.30 -12.16 -9.18
CA CYS A 173 5.28 -13.22 -9.10
C CYS A 173 4.93 -13.69 -10.51
N ILE A 174 4.97 -15.00 -10.71
CA ILE A 174 4.67 -15.62 -12.01
C ILE A 174 3.42 -16.49 -11.88
N ASN A 175 2.45 -16.27 -12.76
CA ASN A 175 1.14 -16.91 -12.76
C ASN A 175 0.23 -16.45 -11.62
N SER A 176 -0.60 -15.46 -11.93
CA SER A 176 -1.47 -14.77 -10.98
C SER A 176 -2.48 -15.66 -10.24
N GLN A 177 -2.79 -16.86 -10.74
CA GLN A 177 -3.73 -17.77 -10.07
C GLN A 177 -3.26 -18.20 -8.67
N TYR A 178 -1.95 -18.25 -8.45
CA TYR A 178 -1.33 -18.74 -7.21
C TYR A 178 -0.47 -17.68 -6.53
N THR A 179 -0.66 -16.39 -6.84
CA THR A 179 0.14 -15.30 -6.29
C THR A 179 -0.69 -14.38 -5.39
N ASN A 180 -0.03 -13.75 -4.43
CA ASN A 180 -0.63 -12.68 -3.62
C ASN A 180 -0.58 -11.38 -4.42
N VAL A 181 -1.69 -10.99 -5.03
CA VAL A 181 -1.76 -9.78 -5.86
C VAL A 181 -1.55 -8.47 -5.10
N SER A 182 -1.72 -8.48 -3.78
CA SER A 182 -1.47 -7.32 -2.90
C SER A 182 -0.03 -7.26 -2.37
N PHE A 183 0.81 -8.15 -2.81
CA PHE A 183 2.20 -8.22 -2.43
C PHE A 183 3.00 -7.13 -3.15
N GLY A 184 3.89 -6.45 -2.45
CA GLY A 184 4.68 -5.33 -2.96
C GLY A 184 6.06 -5.25 -2.31
N VAL A 185 6.72 -4.12 -2.51
CA VAL A 185 7.97 -3.77 -1.82
C VAL A 185 7.66 -2.99 -0.54
N GLY A 186 8.63 -2.89 0.37
CA GLY A 186 8.51 -2.09 1.59
C GLY A 186 8.56 -2.90 2.89
N PRO A 187 8.61 -2.22 4.03
CA PRO A 187 8.77 -2.85 5.33
C PRO A 187 7.51 -3.60 5.80
N GLU A 188 6.32 -3.18 5.41
CA GLU A 188 5.08 -3.88 5.78
C GLU A 188 4.97 -5.27 5.16
N GLN A 189 5.73 -5.54 4.12
CA GLN A 189 5.77 -6.86 3.49
C GLN A 189 6.55 -7.91 4.31
N THR A 190 7.24 -7.48 5.36
CA THR A 190 7.99 -8.37 6.28
C THR A 190 7.24 -8.68 7.57
N LEU A 191 6.03 -8.14 7.76
CA LEU A 191 5.25 -8.39 8.97
C LEU A 191 4.86 -9.87 9.07
N ALA A 192 4.90 -10.37 10.31
CA ALA A 192 4.57 -11.76 10.61
C ALA A 192 3.14 -12.12 10.16
N GLY A 193 2.94 -13.35 9.73
CA GLY A 193 1.65 -13.87 9.29
C GLY A 193 1.31 -13.61 7.83
N THR A 194 2.20 -12.98 7.07
CA THR A 194 2.03 -12.79 5.62
C THR A 194 2.68 -13.92 4.84
N ILE A 195 1.88 -14.72 4.16
CA ILE A 195 2.38 -15.73 3.21
C ILE A 195 2.64 -15.03 1.87
N LYS A 196 3.81 -15.29 1.29
CA LYS A 196 4.20 -14.76 -0.02
C LYS A 196 4.17 -15.89 -1.05
N SER A 197 3.18 -15.85 -1.94
CA SER A 197 3.06 -16.81 -3.04
C SER A 197 3.75 -16.25 -4.27
N LEU A 198 4.82 -16.89 -4.70
CA LEU A 198 5.65 -16.43 -5.83
C LEU A 198 5.17 -17.00 -7.17
N GLY A 199 4.29 -17.99 -7.14
CA GLY A 199 3.75 -18.64 -8.33
C GLY A 199 4.67 -19.70 -8.88
N ASN A 200 4.85 -19.73 -10.20
CA ASN A 200 5.61 -20.74 -10.90
C ASN A 200 7.12 -20.46 -10.94
N PHE A 201 7.85 -21.33 -11.65
CA PHE A 201 9.30 -21.20 -11.87
C PHE A 201 9.70 -19.80 -12.32
N GLY A 202 10.72 -19.25 -11.67
CA GLY A 202 11.25 -17.91 -11.92
C GLY A 202 10.62 -16.83 -11.03
N GLY A 203 9.61 -17.16 -10.23
CA GLY A 203 9.12 -16.26 -9.18
C GLY A 203 10.17 -16.10 -8.08
N TYR A 204 10.36 -14.87 -7.59
CA TYR A 204 11.32 -14.59 -6.53
C TYR A 204 10.86 -13.43 -5.63
N ILE A 205 11.48 -13.34 -4.46
CA ILE A 205 11.37 -12.24 -3.53
C ILE A 205 12.74 -11.95 -2.93
N THR A 206 13.11 -10.66 -2.89
CA THR A 206 14.36 -10.20 -2.30
C THR A 206 14.09 -9.41 -1.04
N TYR A 207 14.62 -9.89 0.05
CA TYR A 207 14.60 -9.23 1.34
C TYR A 207 15.88 -8.46 1.58
N TYR A 208 15.78 -7.39 2.34
CA TYR A 208 16.89 -6.56 2.75
C TYR A 208 16.95 -6.49 4.27
N TYR A 209 18.17 -6.49 4.79
CA TYR A 209 18.48 -6.34 6.21
C TYR A 209 19.37 -5.11 6.36
N ASP A 210 19.02 -4.18 7.27
CA ASP A 210 19.84 -3.01 7.61
C ASP A 210 21.12 -3.47 8.33
N ASP A 211 20.97 -4.47 9.23
CA ASP A 211 22.09 -5.16 9.86
C ASP A 211 22.34 -6.48 9.12
N PRO A 212 23.59 -6.77 8.72
CA PRO A 212 23.88 -8.01 8.00
C PRO A 212 23.66 -9.24 8.89
N ILE A 213 23.21 -10.33 8.28
CA ILE A 213 23.19 -11.64 8.93
C ILE A 213 24.64 -12.01 9.22
N THR A 214 24.96 -12.28 10.49
CA THR A 214 26.32 -12.62 10.92
C THR A 214 26.49 -14.12 11.01
N ASP A 215 27.66 -14.61 10.58
CA ASP A 215 28.11 -15.99 10.84
C ASP A 215 28.47 -16.12 12.33
N ASP A 216 27.66 -16.81 13.10
CA ASP A 216 27.90 -17.07 14.51
C ASP A 216 28.27 -18.58 14.72
N PRO A 217 29.54 -18.87 14.92
CA PRO A 217 30.00 -20.25 15.10
C PRO A 217 29.45 -20.93 16.37
N SER A 218 28.79 -20.19 17.25
CA SER A 218 28.11 -20.76 18.43
C SER A 218 26.73 -21.33 18.10
N ASN A 219 26.18 -21.00 16.93
CA ASN A 219 24.91 -21.55 16.51
C ASN A 219 24.98 -23.05 16.25
N PRO A 220 23.98 -23.83 16.70
CA PRO A 220 23.94 -25.25 16.42
C PRO A 220 24.00 -25.52 14.92
N TYR A 221 24.91 -26.38 14.51
CA TYR A 221 25.09 -26.80 13.11
C TYR A 221 25.52 -25.68 12.15
N GLY A 222 25.98 -24.51 12.67
CA GLY A 222 26.33 -23.36 11.85
C GLY A 222 25.12 -22.74 11.13
N LEU A 223 23.96 -22.76 11.75
CA LEU A 223 22.74 -22.20 11.18
C LEU A 223 22.56 -20.76 11.61
N ASP A 224 22.68 -19.80 10.67
CA ASP A 224 22.58 -18.37 10.95
C ASP A 224 21.20 -17.79 10.68
N PHE A 225 20.37 -18.47 9.87
CA PHE A 225 18.98 -18.09 9.65
C PHE A 225 18.11 -19.26 9.16
N TYR A 226 16.81 -19.04 9.20
CA TYR A 226 15.82 -19.97 8.67
C TYR A 226 14.99 -19.30 7.57
N ALA A 227 14.84 -19.99 6.42
CA ALA A 227 13.86 -19.65 5.41
C ALA A 227 12.70 -20.65 5.50
N TYR A 228 11.53 -20.18 5.91
CA TYR A 228 10.35 -21.03 6.06
C TYR A 228 9.54 -21.09 4.77
N GLY A 229 9.37 -22.28 4.22
CA GLY A 229 8.37 -22.57 3.21
C GLY A 229 6.97 -22.73 3.82
N ASN A 230 5.96 -22.74 2.98
CA ASN A 230 4.57 -22.98 3.37
C ASN A 230 4.14 -24.38 2.91
N SER A 231 4.80 -25.41 3.41
CA SER A 231 4.38 -26.78 3.14
C SER A 231 3.17 -27.18 3.99
N PHE A 232 2.22 -27.90 3.39
CA PHE A 232 1.02 -28.38 4.07
C PHE A 232 0.56 -29.73 3.50
N VAL A 233 -0.30 -30.41 4.25
CA VAL A 233 -0.90 -31.67 3.81
C VAL A 233 -2.37 -31.42 3.51
N SER A 234 -2.76 -31.57 2.23
CA SER A 234 -4.16 -31.46 1.79
C SER A 234 -4.42 -32.51 0.72
N GLY A 235 -4.89 -33.69 1.13
CA GLY A 235 -5.11 -34.81 0.21
C GLY A 235 -3.83 -35.43 -0.40
N GLY A 236 -2.68 -35.02 0.10
CA GLY A 236 -1.32 -35.31 -0.32
C GLY A 236 -0.35 -34.29 0.26
N SER A 237 0.94 -34.51 0.15
CA SER A 237 1.95 -33.53 0.53
C SER A 237 2.04 -32.43 -0.51
N ALA A 238 1.87 -31.18 -0.11
CA ALA A 238 2.19 -30.02 -0.90
C ALA A 238 3.47 -29.36 -0.32
N ALA A 239 4.60 -29.66 -0.92
CA ALA A 239 5.88 -29.08 -0.57
C ALA A 239 6.44 -28.40 -1.82
N GLU A 240 6.62 -27.08 -1.74
CA GLU A 240 7.16 -26.27 -2.84
C GLU A 240 8.58 -25.88 -2.47
N SER A 241 9.54 -26.43 -3.20
CA SER A 241 10.95 -26.12 -2.99
C SER A 241 11.35 -24.83 -3.67
N GLY A 242 12.27 -24.09 -3.05
CA GLY A 242 12.86 -22.86 -3.58
C GLY A 242 14.36 -22.83 -3.38
N HIS A 243 15.04 -22.06 -4.19
CA HIS A 243 16.44 -21.75 -3.98
C HIS A 243 16.60 -20.51 -3.12
N VAL A 244 17.49 -20.54 -2.14
CA VAL A 244 17.85 -19.41 -1.31
C VAL A 244 19.20 -18.88 -1.76
N TYR A 245 19.28 -17.56 -1.90
CA TYR A 245 20.49 -16.85 -2.25
C TYR A 245 20.76 -15.77 -1.22
N VAL A 246 22.02 -15.49 -0.95
CA VAL A 246 22.46 -14.36 -0.11
C VAL A 246 23.37 -13.44 -0.90
N SER A 247 23.39 -12.16 -0.55
CA SER A 247 24.22 -11.16 -1.19
C SER A 247 24.59 -10.07 -0.19
N GLU A 248 25.83 -9.60 -0.23
CA GLU A 248 26.29 -8.45 0.56
C GLU A 248 26.10 -7.11 -0.19
N ASP A 249 26.13 -7.15 -1.52
CA ASP A 249 26.16 -5.95 -2.37
C ASP A 249 24.89 -5.78 -3.23
N GLY A 250 23.93 -6.71 -3.11
CA GLY A 250 22.71 -6.74 -3.91
C GLY A 250 22.95 -7.05 -5.41
N LYS A 251 24.16 -7.45 -5.80
CA LYS A 251 24.53 -7.73 -7.20
C LYS A 251 25.09 -9.13 -7.38
N THR A 252 25.99 -9.52 -6.47
CA THR A 252 26.60 -10.86 -6.48
C THR A 252 25.81 -11.74 -5.51
N CYS A 253 25.17 -12.77 -6.06
CA CYS A 253 24.33 -13.67 -5.26
C CYS A 253 25.00 -15.04 -5.15
N TYR A 254 25.03 -15.58 -3.95
CA TYR A 254 25.56 -16.90 -3.64
C TYR A 254 24.41 -17.84 -3.30
N ALA A 255 24.31 -18.96 -4.03
CA ALA A 255 23.30 -19.98 -3.73
C ALA A 255 23.69 -20.75 -2.46
N LEU A 256 22.74 -20.96 -1.59
CA LEU A 256 22.91 -21.74 -0.39
C LEU A 256 22.36 -23.16 -0.58
N ALA A 257 23.10 -24.15 -0.07
CA ALA A 257 22.57 -25.48 0.11
C ALA A 257 21.66 -25.47 1.36
N GLY A 258 20.40 -25.88 1.22
CA GLY A 258 19.51 -26.01 2.35
C GLY A 258 19.85 -27.26 3.20
N SER A 259 19.39 -27.26 4.45
CA SER A 259 19.59 -28.37 5.38
C SER A 259 18.96 -29.70 4.93
N GLU A 260 18.02 -29.63 3.97
CA GLU A 260 17.30 -30.78 3.40
C GLU A 260 17.87 -31.25 2.06
N HIS A 261 18.99 -30.68 1.61
CA HIS A 261 19.63 -31.03 0.32
C HIS A 261 20.76 -32.05 0.46
N PHE A 262 20.77 -32.82 1.56
CA PHE A 262 21.72 -33.91 1.73
C PHE A 262 21.07 -35.23 1.30
N GLU A 263 21.47 -35.74 0.18
CA GLU A 263 21.50 -37.18 -0.09
C GLU A 263 22.85 -37.76 0.26
#